data_733ea1b995aad79f1664ac7965e7c928
#
_entry.id   733ea1b995aad79f1664ac7965e7c928
#
_cell.length_a   1.000
_cell.length_b   1.000
_cell.length_c   1.000
_cell.angle_alpha   90.00
_cell.angle_beta   90.00
_cell.angle_gamma   90.00
#
_symmetry.space_group_name_H-M   'P 1'
#
loop_
_entity.id
_entity.type
_entity.pdbx_description
1 polymer ?
#
loop_
_entity_poly.entity_id
_entity_poly.type
_entity_poly.pdbx_seq_one_letter_code
_entity_poly.pdbx_strand_id
1 'polypeptide(L)'
;MGIKSYSPYTPSRRHMTGSDFSEITTATPEKSLVVSLNKNAGRNNQGKITVRHRGGGSRRKYRIIDFKRRKDDVPATVKTIEYDPNRTANIALIAYADGEKAYILAPEGLKVGMKIQNGANAEVRVGNCLPLSEIPVGTMIHNIELYPGKGGQLVRSAGNGAQLMAKEGKYATLRLPSGEMRMVPINCRASIGVVGNGEHSLINIGKAGRKRHMGIRPTVRGSVMNPNDHPHGGG
;
A
#
# COMPACT_ATOMS: atom_id res chain seq x y z
N MET A 1 -7.98 -1.45 13.84
CA MET A 1 -6.58 -1.17 14.26
C MET A 1 -6.60 0.07 15.13
N GLY A 2 -5.92 0.07 16.26
CA GLY A 2 -5.93 1.19 17.19
C GLY A 2 -4.67 2.05 17.13
N ILE A 3 -4.78 3.29 17.59
CA ILE A 3 -3.65 4.21 17.75
C ILE A 3 -3.18 4.15 19.19
N LYS A 4 -1.90 3.82 19.40
CA LYS A 4 -1.23 3.83 20.68
C LYS A 4 -0.68 5.24 20.98
N SER A 5 -1.08 5.83 22.09
CA SER A 5 -0.48 7.04 22.64
C SER A 5 0.66 6.70 23.61
N TYR A 6 1.57 7.64 23.82
CA TYR A 6 2.71 7.47 24.71
C TYR A 6 2.63 8.45 25.87
N SER A 7 3.14 8.04 27.05
CA SER A 7 3.26 8.92 28.21
C SER A 7 4.19 10.10 27.92
N PRO A 8 3.86 11.33 28.37
CA PRO A 8 4.53 12.57 27.99
C PRO A 8 5.82 12.84 28.77
N TYR A 9 6.74 11.87 28.83
CA TYR A 9 8.02 12.00 29.56
C TYR A 9 9.00 13.01 28.92
N THR A 10 8.87 13.24 27.59
CA THR A 10 9.72 14.18 26.86
C THR A 10 8.88 15.00 25.88
N PRO A 11 9.35 16.20 25.44
CA PRO A 11 8.64 17.00 24.46
C PRO A 11 8.23 16.22 23.21
N SER A 12 9.11 15.34 22.72
CA SER A 12 8.82 14.51 21.53
C SER A 12 7.71 13.50 21.79
N ARG A 13 7.66 12.88 22.98
CA ARG A 13 6.66 11.87 23.32
C ARG A 13 5.28 12.43 23.60
N ARG A 14 5.18 13.70 24.00
CA ARG A 14 3.92 14.36 24.31
C ARG A 14 2.88 14.24 23.18
N HIS A 15 3.32 14.38 21.95
CA HIS A 15 2.45 14.33 20.77
C HIS A 15 2.68 13.09 19.90
N MET A 16 3.57 12.21 20.30
CA MET A 16 3.88 11.01 19.53
C MET A 16 2.77 9.98 19.66
N THR A 17 2.37 9.41 18.52
CA THR A 17 1.49 8.25 18.48
C THR A 17 2.09 7.15 17.61
N GLY A 18 1.52 5.97 17.63
CA GLY A 18 1.95 4.84 16.82
C GLY A 18 0.81 3.86 16.60
N SER A 19 1.00 2.92 15.70
CA SER A 19 0.08 1.79 15.56
C SER A 19 0.20 0.87 16.78
N ASP A 20 -0.91 0.28 17.20
CA ASP A 20 -0.95 -0.77 18.23
C ASP A 20 -0.57 -2.16 17.69
N PHE A 21 -0.54 -2.31 16.36
CA PHE A 21 -0.27 -3.56 15.65
C PHE A 21 -1.23 -4.71 16.01
N SER A 22 -2.42 -4.43 16.50
CA SER A 22 -3.40 -5.44 16.97
C SER A 22 -3.83 -6.44 15.89
N GLU A 23 -3.83 -6.02 14.61
CA GLU A 23 -4.17 -6.88 13.47
C GLU A 23 -3.01 -7.79 13.02
N ILE A 24 -1.78 -7.49 13.44
CA ILE A 24 -0.60 -8.24 13.01
C ILE A 24 -0.52 -9.56 13.78
N THR A 25 -0.49 -10.66 13.04
CA THR A 25 -0.47 -12.01 13.61
C THR A 25 0.94 -12.59 13.73
N THR A 26 1.88 -12.13 12.91
CA THR A 26 3.29 -12.54 12.97
C THR A 26 4.24 -11.41 12.57
N ALA A 27 5.41 -11.39 13.19
CA ALA A 27 6.49 -10.45 12.88
C ALA A 27 7.50 -11.01 11.87
N THR A 28 7.52 -12.34 11.65
CA THR A 28 8.49 -13.01 10.80
C THR A 28 7.91 -13.24 9.41
N PRO A 29 8.50 -12.62 8.35
CA PRO A 29 8.02 -12.81 6.98
C PRO A 29 8.44 -14.17 6.41
N GLU A 30 7.68 -14.64 5.41
CA GLU A 30 8.02 -15.83 4.63
C GLU A 30 9.31 -15.61 3.85
N LYS A 31 10.34 -16.42 4.13
CA LYS A 31 11.71 -16.23 3.61
C LYS A 31 11.80 -16.29 2.09
N SER A 32 11.02 -17.17 1.46
CA SER A 32 10.99 -17.35 0.00
C SER A 32 10.47 -16.15 -0.76
N LEU A 33 9.64 -15.31 -0.11
CA LEU A 33 9.01 -14.14 -0.69
C LEU A 33 9.69 -12.81 -0.29
N VAL A 34 10.91 -12.87 0.23
CA VAL A 34 11.64 -11.70 0.71
C VAL A 34 12.97 -11.55 -0.02
N VAL A 35 13.20 -10.36 -0.59
CA VAL A 35 14.45 -10.01 -1.27
C VAL A 35 15.12 -8.80 -0.62
N SER A 36 16.43 -8.66 -0.83
CA SER A 36 17.17 -7.49 -0.38
C SER A 36 16.75 -6.25 -1.19
N LEU A 37 16.64 -5.12 -0.52
CA LEU A 37 16.30 -3.84 -1.14
C LEU A 37 17.52 -2.93 -1.13
N ASN A 38 18.08 -2.64 -2.30
CA ASN A 38 19.14 -1.65 -2.48
C ASN A 38 18.56 -0.25 -2.37
N LYS A 39 19.32 0.64 -1.70
CA LYS A 39 18.92 2.04 -1.50
C LYS A 39 19.61 2.94 -2.52
N ASN A 40 18.84 3.55 -3.39
CA ASN A 40 19.35 4.50 -4.39
C ASN A 40 19.44 5.94 -3.85
N ALA A 41 18.89 6.22 -2.65
CA ALA A 41 18.91 7.53 -2.00
C ALA A 41 18.48 8.68 -2.92
N GLY A 42 17.47 8.45 -3.76
CA GLY A 42 16.94 9.44 -4.71
C GLY A 42 17.82 9.73 -5.92
N ARG A 43 18.83 8.88 -6.20
CA ARG A 43 19.72 9.00 -7.38
C ARG A 43 19.21 8.14 -8.51
N ASN A 44 19.43 8.61 -9.75
CA ASN A 44 19.19 7.86 -10.97
C ASN A 44 20.37 6.91 -11.29
N ASN A 45 20.33 6.26 -12.46
CA ASN A 45 21.38 5.37 -12.95
C ASN A 45 22.74 6.09 -13.19
N GLN A 46 22.73 7.41 -13.39
CA GLN A 46 23.93 8.24 -13.55
C GLN A 46 24.45 8.79 -12.22
N GLY A 47 23.83 8.44 -11.08
CA GLY A 47 24.23 8.93 -9.75
C GLY A 47 23.72 10.35 -9.44
N LYS A 48 22.97 11.01 -10.34
CA LYS A 48 22.42 12.35 -10.13
C LYS A 48 21.17 12.29 -9.26
N ILE A 49 21.01 13.28 -8.37
CA ILE A 49 19.83 13.38 -7.50
C ILE A 49 18.62 13.79 -8.36
N THR A 50 17.64 12.92 -8.48
CA THR A 50 16.35 13.17 -9.16
C THR A 50 15.21 13.36 -8.17
N VAL A 51 15.32 12.79 -6.97
CA VAL A 51 14.37 12.98 -5.87
C VAL A 51 15.13 13.47 -4.65
N ARG A 52 14.94 14.75 -4.31
CA ARG A 52 15.60 15.37 -3.14
C ARG A 52 15.10 14.79 -1.82
N HIS A 53 15.88 14.99 -0.75
CA HIS A 53 15.53 14.68 0.65
C HIS A 53 15.30 13.19 0.90
N ARG A 54 15.91 12.31 0.14
CA ARG A 54 15.91 10.86 0.33
C ARG A 54 17.28 10.35 0.68
N GLY A 55 17.35 9.35 1.56
CA GLY A 55 18.61 8.67 1.92
C GLY A 55 18.69 8.29 3.39
N GLY A 56 19.66 7.44 3.71
CA GLY A 56 19.79 6.85 5.04
C GLY A 56 18.63 5.93 5.39
N GLY A 57 18.17 6.01 6.63
CA GLY A 57 17.06 5.20 7.15
C GLY A 57 17.45 3.77 7.52
N SER A 58 16.57 3.08 8.21
CA SER A 58 16.74 1.69 8.62
C SER A 58 16.86 0.75 7.43
N ARG A 59 17.61 -0.36 7.57
CA ARG A 59 17.63 -1.42 6.56
C ARG A 59 16.25 -2.07 6.48
N ARG A 60 15.79 -2.32 5.26
CA ARG A 60 14.50 -2.95 4.98
C ARG A 60 14.69 -4.04 3.92
N LYS A 61 13.93 -5.10 4.05
CA LYS A 61 13.78 -6.13 3.01
C LYS A 61 12.47 -5.88 2.26
N TYR A 62 12.43 -6.18 0.99
CA TYR A 62 11.23 -6.08 0.17
C TYR A 62 10.45 -7.39 0.22
N ARG A 63 9.14 -7.31 0.45
CA ARG A 63 8.21 -8.45 0.30
C ARG A 63 7.66 -8.43 -1.11
N ILE A 64 7.77 -9.56 -1.79
CA ILE A 64 7.23 -9.72 -3.15
C ILE A 64 5.71 -9.85 -3.02
N ILE A 65 5.00 -8.82 -3.50
CA ILE A 65 3.54 -8.80 -3.47
C ILE A 65 3.00 -9.21 -4.83
N ASP A 66 2.03 -10.11 -4.82
CA ASP A 66 1.29 -10.48 -6.02
C ASP A 66 0.23 -9.43 -6.36
N PHE A 67 0.63 -8.43 -7.16
CA PHE A 67 -0.29 -7.41 -7.67
C PHE A 67 -1.09 -7.91 -8.88
N LYS A 68 -0.71 -9.04 -9.48
CA LYS A 68 -1.34 -9.54 -10.72
C LYS A 68 -2.49 -10.48 -10.46
N ARG A 69 -2.43 -11.22 -9.35
CA ARG A 69 -3.50 -12.15 -8.93
C ARG A 69 -3.97 -13.07 -10.08
N ARG A 70 -3.01 -13.65 -10.82
CA ARG A 70 -3.29 -14.41 -12.06
C ARG A 70 -3.79 -15.83 -11.85
N LYS A 71 -3.70 -16.36 -10.64
CA LYS A 71 -4.07 -17.73 -10.33
C LYS A 71 -5.58 -17.83 -10.15
N ASP A 72 -6.28 -17.98 -11.27
CA ASP A 72 -7.74 -18.03 -11.31
C ASP A 72 -8.27 -19.38 -10.82
N ASP A 73 -9.46 -19.35 -10.23
CA ASP A 73 -10.26 -20.50 -9.79
C ASP A 73 -9.59 -21.42 -8.77
N VAL A 74 -8.38 -21.09 -8.30
CA VAL A 74 -7.70 -21.81 -7.22
C VAL A 74 -7.97 -21.11 -5.88
N PRO A 75 -8.65 -21.77 -4.93
CA PRO A 75 -8.89 -21.17 -3.62
C PRO A 75 -7.60 -21.04 -2.83
N ALA A 76 -7.43 -19.93 -2.14
CA ALA A 76 -6.35 -19.66 -1.22
C ALA A 76 -6.89 -19.39 0.19
N THR A 77 -6.11 -19.74 1.21
CA THR A 77 -6.45 -19.47 2.61
C THR A 77 -5.48 -18.43 3.18
N VAL A 78 -6.00 -17.43 3.88
CA VAL A 78 -5.21 -16.44 4.61
C VAL A 78 -4.51 -17.12 5.79
N LYS A 79 -3.17 -17.12 5.81
CA LYS A 79 -2.36 -17.73 6.86
C LYS A 79 -1.97 -16.72 7.93
N THR A 80 -1.49 -15.54 7.53
CA THR A 80 -1.02 -14.48 8.44
C THR A 80 -1.36 -13.10 7.91
N ILE A 81 -1.43 -12.13 8.80
CA ILE A 81 -1.44 -10.70 8.49
C ILE A 81 -0.14 -10.12 9.03
N GLU A 82 0.61 -9.39 8.20
CA GLU A 82 1.97 -8.95 8.50
C GLU A 82 2.18 -7.46 8.23
N TYR A 83 3.12 -6.88 8.98
CA TYR A 83 3.61 -5.53 8.75
C TYR A 83 4.62 -5.52 7.59
N ASP A 84 4.49 -4.58 6.65
CA ASP A 84 5.49 -4.33 5.61
C ASP A 84 6.09 -2.91 5.77
N PRO A 85 7.41 -2.78 6.01
CA PRO A 85 8.06 -1.47 6.17
C PRO A 85 8.14 -0.66 4.87
N ASN A 86 7.77 -1.22 3.71
CA ASN A 86 7.88 -0.58 2.41
C ASN A 86 6.57 0.08 1.96
N ARG A 87 5.49 -0.15 2.68
CA ARG A 87 4.15 0.39 2.37
C ARG A 87 3.39 0.78 3.62
N THR A 88 2.35 1.55 3.45
CA THR A 88 1.47 1.98 4.54
C THR A 88 0.45 0.91 4.92
N ALA A 89 0.04 0.09 3.94
CA ALA A 89 -0.90 -1.01 4.12
C ALA A 89 -0.22 -2.23 4.76
N ASN A 90 -0.96 -2.98 5.57
CA ASN A 90 -0.58 -4.33 5.97
C ASN A 90 -0.68 -5.28 4.79
N ILE A 91 0.02 -6.41 4.85
CA ILE A 91 -0.01 -7.47 3.86
C ILE A 91 -0.53 -8.75 4.48
N ALA A 92 -1.12 -9.62 3.67
CA ALA A 92 -1.57 -10.93 4.09
C ALA A 92 -0.81 -12.02 3.31
N LEU A 93 -0.30 -13.01 4.01
CA LEU A 93 0.24 -14.22 3.41
C LEU A 93 -0.93 -15.17 3.14
N ILE A 94 -1.09 -15.54 1.89
CA ILE A 94 -2.07 -16.54 1.45
C ILE A 94 -1.35 -17.81 1.00
N ALA A 95 -1.98 -18.94 1.21
CA ALA A 95 -1.54 -20.23 0.67
C ALA A 95 -2.66 -20.79 -0.22
N TYR A 96 -2.33 -21.02 -1.47
CA TYR A 96 -3.21 -21.67 -2.43
C TYR A 96 -3.36 -23.15 -2.12
N ALA A 97 -4.42 -23.78 -2.66
CA ALA A 97 -4.70 -25.21 -2.46
C ALA A 97 -3.58 -26.13 -2.98
N ASP A 98 -2.78 -25.66 -3.95
CA ASP A 98 -1.62 -26.37 -4.52
C ASP A 98 -0.31 -26.18 -3.73
N GLY A 99 -0.36 -25.47 -2.59
CA GLY A 99 0.78 -25.22 -1.71
C GLY A 99 1.59 -23.96 -2.02
N GLU A 100 1.35 -23.28 -3.15
CA GLU A 100 2.02 -22.01 -3.44
C GLU A 100 1.61 -20.91 -2.45
N LYS A 101 2.59 -20.12 -2.01
CA LYS A 101 2.36 -18.97 -1.12
C LYS A 101 2.54 -17.68 -1.87
N ALA A 102 1.73 -16.67 -1.54
CA ALA A 102 1.86 -15.32 -2.08
C ALA A 102 1.51 -14.27 -1.03
N TYR A 103 2.08 -13.08 -1.14
CA TYR A 103 1.62 -11.91 -0.39
C TYR A 103 0.62 -11.11 -1.20
N ILE A 104 -0.41 -10.63 -0.54
CA ILE A 104 -1.39 -9.70 -1.08
C ILE A 104 -1.52 -8.48 -0.16
N LEU A 105 -2.13 -7.40 -0.64
CA LEU A 105 -2.54 -6.32 0.25
C LEU A 105 -3.66 -6.83 1.14
N ALA A 106 -3.60 -6.52 2.43
CA ALA A 106 -4.66 -6.89 3.38
C ALA A 106 -5.78 -5.84 3.31
N PRO A 107 -6.97 -6.18 2.80
CA PRO A 107 -8.14 -5.31 2.90
C PRO A 107 -8.68 -5.27 4.33
N GLU A 108 -9.45 -4.24 4.62
CA GLU A 108 -10.15 -4.08 5.89
C GLU A 108 -11.12 -5.26 6.10
N GLY A 109 -11.16 -5.77 7.33
CA GLY A 109 -12.01 -6.90 7.70
C GLY A 109 -11.46 -8.27 7.30
N LEU A 110 -10.30 -8.36 6.63
CA LEU A 110 -9.66 -9.65 6.34
C LEU A 110 -9.15 -10.30 7.64
N LYS A 111 -9.43 -11.59 7.82
CA LYS A 111 -9.00 -12.38 8.99
C LYS A 111 -8.25 -13.64 8.57
N VAL A 112 -7.39 -14.12 9.45
CA VAL A 112 -6.73 -15.42 9.28
C VAL A 112 -7.77 -16.54 9.18
N GLY A 113 -7.55 -17.49 8.28
CA GLY A 113 -8.47 -18.59 7.99
C GLY A 113 -9.50 -18.30 6.89
N MET A 114 -9.70 -17.03 6.51
CA MET A 114 -10.62 -16.71 5.40
C MET A 114 -10.11 -17.30 4.09
N LYS A 115 -11.05 -17.77 3.28
CA LYS A 115 -10.78 -18.23 1.91
C LYS A 115 -10.91 -17.07 0.94
N ILE A 116 -9.99 -17.01 -0.01
CA ILE A 116 -9.91 -16.00 -1.07
C ILE A 116 -9.79 -16.69 -2.41
N GLN A 117 -10.40 -16.13 -3.43
CA GLN A 117 -10.37 -16.65 -4.80
C GLN A 117 -10.14 -15.52 -5.80
N ASN A 118 -9.53 -15.84 -6.93
CA ASN A 118 -9.37 -14.94 -8.06
C ASN A 118 -10.12 -15.50 -9.27
N GLY A 119 -10.44 -14.63 -10.22
CA GLY A 119 -11.06 -15.02 -11.48
C GLY A 119 -12.49 -14.51 -11.63
N ALA A 120 -13.06 -14.74 -12.80
CA ALA A 120 -14.42 -14.29 -13.13
C ALA A 120 -15.50 -15.02 -12.30
N ASN A 121 -15.24 -16.26 -11.92
CA ASN A 121 -16.17 -17.09 -11.14
C ASN A 121 -16.07 -16.85 -9.61
N ALA A 122 -15.20 -15.96 -9.17
CA ALA A 122 -15.02 -15.68 -7.75
C ALA A 122 -16.23 -14.88 -7.21
N GLU A 123 -16.66 -15.19 -6.00
CA GLU A 123 -17.72 -14.42 -5.32
C GLU A 123 -17.26 -12.99 -5.02
N VAL A 124 -18.20 -12.05 -4.97
CA VAL A 124 -17.95 -10.64 -4.59
C VAL A 124 -17.78 -10.55 -3.07
N ARG A 125 -16.62 -11.03 -2.57
CA ARG A 125 -16.24 -11.00 -1.15
C ARG A 125 -14.94 -10.24 -0.96
N VAL A 126 -14.78 -9.63 0.22
CA VAL A 126 -13.56 -8.88 0.59
C VAL A 126 -12.31 -9.75 0.42
N GLY A 127 -11.33 -9.24 -0.33
CA GLY A 127 -10.07 -9.92 -0.63
C GLY A 127 -10.05 -10.69 -1.94
N ASN A 128 -11.21 -11.03 -2.53
CA ASN A 128 -11.27 -11.65 -3.85
C ASN A 128 -10.87 -10.67 -4.95
N CYS A 129 -10.34 -11.20 -6.04
CA CYS A 129 -9.90 -10.41 -7.18
C CYS A 129 -10.64 -10.84 -8.44
N LEU A 130 -11.40 -9.91 -9.03
CA LEU A 130 -12.26 -10.17 -10.19
C LEU A 130 -11.96 -9.15 -11.32
N PRO A 131 -12.32 -9.51 -12.57
CA PRO A 131 -12.44 -8.51 -13.62
C PRO A 131 -13.53 -7.49 -13.28
N LEU A 132 -13.37 -6.23 -13.69
CA LEU A 132 -14.36 -5.17 -13.42
C LEU A 132 -15.73 -5.47 -14.04
N SER A 133 -15.78 -6.29 -15.11
CA SER A 133 -17.02 -6.77 -15.71
C SER A 133 -17.94 -7.50 -14.72
N GLU A 134 -17.33 -8.29 -13.81
CA GLU A 134 -18.07 -9.14 -12.86
C GLU A 134 -18.37 -8.44 -11.53
N ILE A 135 -17.75 -7.28 -11.26
CA ILE A 135 -17.95 -6.56 -10.00
C ILE A 135 -19.19 -5.69 -10.09
N PRO A 136 -20.18 -5.79 -9.18
CA PRO A 136 -21.36 -4.92 -9.16
C PRO A 136 -21.00 -3.44 -9.05
N VAL A 137 -21.79 -2.58 -9.72
CA VAL A 137 -21.70 -1.12 -9.57
C VAL A 137 -21.97 -0.73 -8.12
N GLY A 138 -21.29 0.30 -7.63
CA GLY A 138 -21.34 0.74 -6.23
C GLY A 138 -20.34 0.07 -5.31
N THR A 139 -19.71 -1.05 -5.73
CA THR A 139 -18.76 -1.80 -4.90
C THR A 139 -17.46 -0.99 -4.67
N MET A 140 -16.95 -1.06 -3.43
CA MET A 140 -15.62 -0.55 -3.09
C MET A 140 -14.55 -1.55 -3.48
N ILE A 141 -13.53 -1.06 -4.18
CA ILE A 141 -12.44 -1.87 -4.75
C ILE A 141 -11.08 -1.22 -4.50
N HIS A 142 -10.03 -2.03 -4.53
CA HIS A 142 -8.63 -1.60 -4.40
C HIS A 142 -7.72 -2.41 -5.33
N ASN A 143 -6.43 -2.10 -5.37
CA ASN A 143 -5.42 -2.78 -6.18
C ASN A 143 -5.86 -2.94 -7.65
N ILE A 144 -6.25 -1.82 -8.27
CA ILE A 144 -6.90 -1.78 -9.58
C ILE A 144 -5.85 -1.72 -10.69
N GLU A 145 -6.03 -2.51 -11.72
CA GLU A 145 -5.22 -2.45 -12.94
C GLU A 145 -5.59 -1.23 -13.80
N LEU A 146 -4.59 -0.66 -14.48
CA LEU A 146 -4.78 0.34 -15.55
C LEU A 146 -4.86 -0.30 -16.94
N TYR A 147 -4.14 -1.41 -17.11
CA TYR A 147 -4.14 -2.20 -18.34
C TYR A 147 -4.28 -3.68 -17.96
N PRO A 148 -5.07 -4.47 -18.70
CA PRO A 148 -5.28 -5.87 -18.39
C PRO A 148 -3.96 -6.65 -18.27
N GLY A 149 -3.83 -7.43 -17.19
CA GLY A 149 -2.68 -8.31 -16.94
C GLY A 149 -1.38 -7.61 -16.51
N LYS A 150 -1.35 -6.28 -16.41
CA LYS A 150 -0.17 -5.52 -15.94
C LYS A 150 0.02 -5.65 -14.42
N GLY A 151 -1.05 -5.90 -13.69
CA GLY A 151 -1.10 -5.90 -12.23
C GLY A 151 -1.63 -4.60 -11.66
N GLY A 152 -2.14 -4.65 -10.44
CA GLY A 152 -2.75 -3.49 -9.78
C GLY A 152 -1.79 -2.33 -9.59
N GLN A 153 -2.19 -1.15 -9.98
CA GLN A 153 -1.40 0.08 -9.91
C GLN A 153 -2.08 1.18 -9.09
N LEU A 154 -3.41 1.24 -9.11
CA LEU A 154 -4.20 2.24 -8.40
C LEU A 154 -4.68 1.70 -7.05
N VAL A 155 -4.90 2.60 -6.10
CA VAL A 155 -5.56 2.33 -4.80
C VAL A 155 -4.87 1.20 -4.02
N ARG A 156 -3.61 1.43 -3.60
CA ARG A 156 -2.80 0.45 -2.87
C ARG A 156 -2.35 0.92 -1.49
N SER A 157 -2.60 2.19 -1.16
CA SER A 157 -2.21 2.77 0.13
C SER A 157 -3.25 2.48 1.20
N ALA A 158 -2.82 2.44 2.47
CA ALA A 158 -3.68 2.20 3.63
C ALA A 158 -4.92 3.10 3.65
N GLY A 159 -6.07 2.53 4.00
CA GLY A 159 -7.34 3.22 4.14
C GLY A 159 -7.98 3.69 2.84
N ASN A 160 -7.39 3.41 1.68
CA ASN A 160 -7.91 3.84 0.40
C ASN A 160 -8.80 2.77 -0.26
N GLY A 161 -9.88 3.23 -0.87
CA GLY A 161 -10.78 2.47 -1.73
C GLY A 161 -11.22 3.34 -2.90
N ALA A 162 -11.48 2.74 -4.04
CA ALA A 162 -12.19 3.37 -5.15
C ALA A 162 -13.57 2.75 -5.30
N GLN A 163 -14.53 3.52 -5.78
CA GLN A 163 -15.87 3.03 -6.03
C GLN A 163 -16.08 2.81 -7.53
N LEU A 164 -16.60 1.65 -7.90
CA LEU A 164 -17.04 1.38 -9.26
C LEU A 164 -18.39 2.08 -9.50
N MET A 165 -18.39 3.11 -10.35
CA MET A 165 -19.56 3.98 -10.55
C MET A 165 -20.45 3.52 -11.69
N ALA A 166 -19.86 3.12 -12.82
CA ALA A 166 -20.58 2.71 -14.02
C ALA A 166 -19.76 1.74 -14.85
N LYS A 167 -20.44 1.01 -15.73
CA LYS A 167 -19.84 0.16 -16.78
C LYS A 167 -20.49 0.54 -18.10
N GLU A 168 -19.68 1.02 -19.04
CA GLU A 168 -20.17 1.49 -20.34
C GLU A 168 -19.31 0.91 -21.46
N GLY A 169 -19.90 0.03 -22.25
CA GLY A 169 -19.22 -0.62 -23.36
C GLY A 169 -17.93 -1.34 -22.94
N LYS A 170 -16.79 -0.84 -23.40
CA LYS A 170 -15.45 -1.41 -23.10
C LYS A 170 -14.78 -0.84 -21.86
N TYR A 171 -15.43 0.10 -21.16
CA TYR A 171 -14.82 0.82 -20.04
C TYR A 171 -15.67 0.72 -18.76
N ALA A 172 -14.98 0.79 -17.65
CA ALA A 172 -15.55 0.96 -16.31
C ALA A 172 -15.11 2.32 -15.75
N THR A 173 -16.06 3.08 -15.21
CA THR A 173 -15.83 4.37 -14.59
C THR A 173 -15.63 4.21 -13.09
N LEU A 174 -14.49 4.67 -12.59
CA LEU A 174 -14.06 4.58 -11.19
C LEU A 174 -13.99 5.96 -10.57
N ARG A 175 -14.53 6.09 -9.35
CA ARG A 175 -14.28 7.25 -8.49
C ARG A 175 -13.09 6.93 -7.60
N LEU A 176 -11.96 7.62 -7.84
CA LEU A 176 -10.72 7.43 -7.08
C LEU A 176 -10.77 8.13 -5.72
N PRO A 177 -9.86 7.80 -4.76
CA PRO A 177 -9.78 8.49 -3.46
C PRO A 177 -9.53 10.00 -3.55
N SER A 178 -8.92 10.46 -4.66
CA SER A 178 -8.74 11.89 -4.94
C SER A 178 -10.02 12.64 -5.34
N GLY A 179 -11.13 11.91 -5.59
CA GLY A 179 -12.37 12.43 -6.16
C GLY A 179 -12.40 12.39 -7.69
N GLU A 180 -11.29 12.11 -8.35
CA GLU A 180 -11.21 11.99 -9.82
C GLU A 180 -12.08 10.84 -10.32
N MET A 181 -12.84 11.11 -11.39
CA MET A 181 -13.54 10.08 -12.17
C MET A 181 -12.64 9.60 -13.29
N ARG A 182 -12.30 8.31 -13.29
CA ARG A 182 -11.37 7.75 -14.25
C ARG A 182 -11.96 6.52 -14.93
N MET A 183 -11.84 6.47 -16.25
CA MET A 183 -12.19 5.29 -17.04
C MET A 183 -11.01 4.35 -17.17
N VAL A 184 -11.26 3.06 -17.01
CA VAL A 184 -10.30 1.96 -17.22
C VAL A 184 -10.97 0.87 -18.06
N PRO A 185 -10.22 0.07 -18.84
CA PRO A 185 -10.78 -1.05 -19.58
C PRO A 185 -11.54 -2.02 -18.66
N ILE A 186 -12.70 -2.49 -19.09
CA ILE A 186 -13.59 -3.34 -18.29
C ILE A 186 -12.96 -4.71 -17.95
N ASN A 187 -11.98 -5.16 -18.74
CA ASN A 187 -11.25 -6.40 -18.52
C ASN A 187 -10.12 -6.26 -17.47
N CYS A 188 -9.88 -5.06 -16.95
CA CYS A 188 -8.94 -4.85 -15.85
C CYS A 188 -9.45 -5.51 -14.58
N ARG A 189 -8.52 -6.02 -13.77
CA ARG A 189 -8.84 -6.66 -12.49
C ARG A 189 -8.76 -5.66 -11.34
N ALA A 190 -9.55 -5.94 -10.33
CA ALA A 190 -9.51 -5.24 -9.05
C ALA A 190 -9.81 -6.20 -7.89
N SER A 191 -9.31 -5.86 -6.71
CA SER A 191 -9.63 -6.59 -5.48
C SER A 191 -10.78 -5.92 -4.74
N ILE A 192 -11.69 -6.71 -4.19
CA ILE A 192 -12.88 -6.24 -3.48
C ILE A 192 -12.51 -5.73 -2.08
N GLY A 193 -13.08 -4.60 -1.70
CA GLY A 193 -12.94 -3.98 -0.38
C GLY A 193 -12.02 -2.76 -0.39
N VAL A 194 -11.84 -2.17 0.78
CA VAL A 194 -10.94 -1.04 1.07
C VAL A 194 -9.63 -1.58 1.62
N VAL A 195 -8.51 -0.95 1.34
CA VAL A 195 -7.21 -1.33 1.92
C VAL A 195 -7.22 -1.11 3.43
N GLY A 196 -6.77 -2.10 4.20
CA GLY A 196 -6.71 -2.02 5.66
C GLY A 196 -5.74 -0.96 6.19
N ASN A 197 -5.59 -0.90 7.54
CA ASN A 197 -4.74 0.08 8.23
C ASN A 197 -5.17 1.54 7.99
N GLY A 198 -6.47 1.82 7.94
CA GLY A 198 -7.02 3.15 7.61
C GLY A 198 -6.55 4.28 8.53
N GLU A 199 -6.26 4.00 9.79
CA GLU A 199 -5.79 4.98 10.77
C GLU A 199 -4.30 5.36 10.62
N HIS A 200 -3.58 4.78 9.65
CA HIS A 200 -2.16 5.08 9.42
C HIS A 200 -1.87 6.58 9.23
N SER A 201 -2.77 7.31 8.58
CA SER A 201 -2.63 8.76 8.35
C SER A 201 -2.74 9.60 9.63
N LEU A 202 -3.36 9.07 10.69
CA LEU A 202 -3.56 9.74 11.98
C LEU A 202 -2.34 9.61 12.90
N ILE A 203 -1.33 8.80 12.54
CA ILE A 203 -0.14 8.60 13.34
C ILE A 203 0.75 9.84 13.33
N ASN A 204 1.01 10.39 14.53
CA ASN A 204 1.94 11.49 14.71
C ASN A 204 3.35 10.94 15.00
N ILE A 205 4.31 11.28 14.12
CA ILE A 205 5.69 10.78 14.20
C ILE A 205 6.43 11.36 15.42
N GLY A 206 6.11 12.59 15.85
CA GLY A 206 6.55 13.23 17.09
C GLY A 206 7.98 13.77 17.07
N LYS A 207 8.92 13.24 16.29
CA LYS A 207 10.32 13.72 16.25
C LYS A 207 11.00 13.55 14.88
N ALA A 208 11.92 14.46 14.58
CA ALA A 208 12.71 14.44 13.34
C ALA A 208 13.52 13.14 13.16
N GLY A 209 14.09 12.61 14.25
CA GLY A 209 14.86 11.36 14.20
C GLY A 209 14.04 10.17 13.68
N ARG A 210 12.75 10.09 13.98
CA ARG A 210 11.89 9.03 13.45
C ARG A 210 11.69 9.17 11.93
N LYS A 211 11.57 10.41 11.40
CA LYS A 211 11.60 10.66 9.95
C LYS A 211 12.92 10.26 9.32
N ARG A 212 14.05 10.53 10.01
CA ARG A 212 15.38 10.10 9.55
C ARG A 212 15.48 8.58 9.42
N HIS A 213 14.96 7.82 10.38
CA HIS A 213 14.88 6.34 10.30
C HIS A 213 14.02 5.85 9.13
N MET A 214 13.02 6.62 8.71
CA MET A 214 12.20 6.32 7.53
C MET A 214 12.91 6.63 6.20
N GLY A 215 14.13 7.21 6.23
CA GLY A 215 14.89 7.57 5.04
C GLY A 215 14.56 8.95 4.48
N ILE A 216 13.89 9.79 5.26
CA ILE A 216 13.57 11.19 4.90
C ILE A 216 14.64 12.09 5.48
N ARG A 217 15.35 12.84 4.63
CA ARG A 217 16.36 13.83 5.03
C ARG A 217 15.69 15.18 5.33
N PRO A 218 16.33 16.04 6.14
CA PRO A 218 15.84 17.40 6.40
C PRO A 218 15.66 18.20 5.11
N THR A 219 14.68 19.07 5.10
CA THR A 219 14.38 19.99 3.99
C THR A 219 14.68 21.42 4.44
N VAL A 220 15.40 22.18 3.62
CA VAL A 220 15.68 23.59 3.82
C VAL A 220 14.76 24.39 2.91
N ARG A 221 14.15 25.48 3.44
CA ARG A 221 13.31 26.39 2.66
C ARG A 221 14.16 27.21 1.69
N GLY A 222 13.61 27.49 0.50
CA GLY A 222 14.32 28.30 -0.50
C GLY A 222 14.64 29.72 -0.04
N SER A 223 13.77 30.32 0.81
CA SER A 223 13.97 31.69 1.35
C SER A 223 15.20 31.86 2.27
N VAL A 224 15.78 30.77 2.78
CA VAL A 224 17.00 30.79 3.61
C VAL A 224 18.25 30.36 2.83
N MET A 225 18.13 30.25 1.51
CA MET A 225 19.24 29.96 0.60
C MET A 225 19.75 31.24 -0.06
N ASN A 226 20.88 31.13 -0.77
CA ASN A 226 21.40 32.21 -1.59
C ASN A 226 20.62 32.36 -2.90
N PRO A 227 20.69 33.54 -3.57
CA PRO A 227 19.98 33.77 -4.84
C PRO A 227 20.35 32.79 -5.96
N ASN A 228 21.59 32.27 -5.96
CA ASN A 228 22.07 31.28 -6.92
C ASN A 228 21.52 29.85 -6.66
N ASP A 229 21.06 29.58 -5.43
CA ASP A 229 20.61 28.23 -5.04
C ASP A 229 19.11 28.05 -5.20
N HIS A 230 18.34 29.14 -5.08
CA HIS A 230 16.89 29.09 -5.17
C HIS A 230 16.30 30.46 -5.57
N PRO A 231 15.24 30.52 -6.41
CA PRO A 231 14.59 31.80 -6.82
C PRO A 231 14.11 32.66 -5.65
N HIS A 232 13.77 32.10 -4.50
CA HIS A 232 13.37 32.82 -3.29
C HIS A 232 14.57 33.14 -2.36
N GLY A 233 15.80 32.86 -2.77
CA GLY A 233 16.99 33.10 -1.98
C GLY A 233 17.33 34.60 -1.87
N GLY A 234 18.08 34.98 -0.84
CA GLY A 234 18.58 36.34 -0.64
C GLY A 234 17.61 37.29 0.09
N GLY A 235 16.59 36.73 0.73
CA GLY A 235 15.62 37.47 1.56
C GLY A 235 15.97 37.44 3.06
#